data_80f7c9259492fce70e3d068763bd143a
#
_entry.id   80f7c9259492fce70e3d068763bd143a
#
_cell.length_a   1.000
_cell.length_b   1.000
_cell.length_c   1.000
_cell.angle_alpha   90.00
_cell.angle_beta   90.00
_cell.angle_gamma   90.00
#
_symmetry.space_group_name_H-M   'P 1'
#
loop_
_entity.id
_entity.type
_entity.pdbx_description
1 polymer ?
#
loop_
_entity_poly.entity_id
_entity_poly.type
_entity_poly.pdbx_seq_one_letter_code
_entity_poly.pdbx_strand_id
1 'polypeptide(L)'
;MKLWDKGYDIDGFTESFTIGKDRELDVMLAGADVIGNLAHLEMLYAVGLVNKVEYKSLQRALVDIHGMVERGEFVIEEGIEDVHSQIELLLVRECGDAGKKIHTGRSRNDQVLLDLKLFTREAIFETLEHIERLFDLLIRRAGENKDVLIPGYTHLQVAMPSSFGLWFGAYAESLADDLLALKAAYDMVNTNPLGSGAGYGSSIALNRQMTTDLLGFSSLAYNVVYAQMQRGKMEKNVLFGLAAVATTLGRLAADVCLFACNNFGFVHLPDKYTTGSSIMPHKKNPDIFELIRAKCNHLQSLPMQMAMICTNLTSGYFRDMQLTKELFLPAFQELNDSLFMAHLVLQEMEVKRDVLCDSRYAYIFSVEDVNERVMAGIPFREAYREIGMQIQEGHYLDGLREIHHTHEGSMGTLCLPEIKDKFEQRVSGWDITTVREAVENLLENR
;
A
#
# COMPACT_ATOMS: atom_id res chain seq x y z
N MET A 1 -27.96 0.78 22.19
CA MET A 1 -28.55 2.10 22.49
C MET A 1 -28.00 3.08 21.47
N LYS A 2 -28.85 3.76 20.73
CA LYS A 2 -28.39 4.74 19.73
C LYS A 2 -28.30 6.11 20.41
N LEU A 3 -27.21 6.86 20.26
CA LEU A 3 -27.03 8.19 20.86
C LEU A 3 -28.14 9.20 20.47
N TRP A 4 -28.81 8.95 19.33
CA TRP A 4 -29.92 9.78 18.82
C TRP A 4 -31.31 9.15 19.02
N ASP A 5 -31.42 8.06 19.81
CA ASP A 5 -32.68 7.35 20.05
C ASP A 5 -33.71 8.27 20.73
N LYS A 6 -34.84 8.45 20.06
CA LYS A 6 -35.99 9.24 20.54
C LYS A 6 -37.20 8.36 20.82
N GLY A 7 -37.00 7.02 20.95
CA GLY A 7 -38.06 6.07 21.29
C GLY A 7 -38.93 5.61 20.10
N TYR A 8 -38.40 5.71 18.87
CA TYR A 8 -39.05 5.14 17.67
C TYR A 8 -38.49 3.74 17.38
N ASP A 9 -39.36 2.76 17.19
CA ASP A 9 -38.97 1.46 16.67
C ASP A 9 -38.57 1.59 15.18
N ILE A 10 -37.33 1.31 14.85
CA ILE A 10 -36.84 1.27 13.47
C ILE A 10 -37.04 -0.14 12.96
N ASP A 11 -37.68 -0.28 11.78
CA ASP A 11 -37.80 -1.55 11.09
C ASP A 11 -36.42 -2.20 10.88
N GLY A 12 -36.32 -3.50 11.17
CA GLY A 12 -35.06 -4.24 11.14
C GLY A 12 -34.37 -4.23 9.78
N PHE A 13 -35.14 -4.19 8.67
CA PHE A 13 -34.56 -4.05 7.33
C PHE A 13 -33.93 -2.65 7.12
N THR A 14 -34.60 -1.60 7.56
CA THR A 14 -34.09 -0.22 7.52
C THR A 14 -32.81 -0.11 8.36
N GLU A 15 -32.77 -0.72 9.53
CA GLU A 15 -31.58 -0.76 10.36
C GLU A 15 -30.43 -1.48 9.67
N SER A 16 -30.65 -2.69 9.16
CA SER A 16 -29.65 -3.47 8.44
C SER A 16 -29.11 -2.72 7.21
N PHE A 17 -30.01 -2.11 6.42
CA PHE A 17 -29.62 -1.33 5.24
C PHE A 17 -28.76 -0.10 5.58
N THR A 18 -29.06 0.58 6.69
CA THR A 18 -28.35 1.80 7.07
C THR A 18 -27.05 1.55 7.82
N ILE A 19 -26.89 0.43 8.50
CA ILE A 19 -25.64 0.03 9.15
C ILE A 19 -24.68 -0.60 8.11
N GLY A 20 -25.20 -1.42 7.19
CA GLY A 20 -24.40 -2.11 6.19
C GLY A 20 -23.30 -2.95 6.84
N LYS A 21 -22.06 -2.77 6.38
CA LYS A 21 -20.86 -3.47 6.90
C LYS A 21 -20.09 -2.68 7.95
N ASP A 22 -20.63 -1.56 8.45
CA ASP A 22 -19.90 -0.70 9.40
C ASP A 22 -19.45 -1.46 10.64
N ARG A 23 -20.28 -2.33 11.23
CA ARG A 23 -19.88 -3.11 12.41
C ARG A 23 -18.64 -3.97 12.18
N GLU A 24 -18.54 -4.61 11.00
CA GLU A 24 -17.40 -5.47 10.65
C GLU A 24 -16.14 -4.63 10.39
N LEU A 25 -16.31 -3.53 9.66
CA LEU A 25 -15.20 -2.67 9.25
C LEU A 25 -14.70 -1.77 10.38
N ASP A 26 -15.59 -1.28 11.23
CA ASP A 26 -15.24 -0.40 12.33
C ASP A 26 -14.40 -1.08 13.42
N VAL A 27 -14.45 -2.41 13.54
CA VAL A 27 -13.53 -3.14 14.41
C VAL A 27 -12.07 -2.89 14.02
N MET A 28 -11.79 -2.70 12.73
CA MET A 28 -10.44 -2.35 12.24
C MET A 28 -9.98 -0.95 12.70
N LEU A 29 -10.91 -0.07 13.03
CA LEU A 29 -10.64 1.30 13.49
C LEU A 29 -10.56 1.42 15.02
N ALA A 30 -10.84 0.34 15.77
CA ALA A 30 -10.96 0.40 17.23
C ALA A 30 -9.69 0.92 17.93
N GLY A 31 -8.51 0.46 17.52
CA GLY A 31 -7.23 0.96 18.04
C GLY A 31 -7.06 2.46 17.79
N ALA A 32 -7.37 2.91 16.58
CA ALA A 32 -7.31 4.32 16.19
C ALA A 32 -8.27 5.17 17.00
N ASP A 33 -9.52 4.72 17.21
CA ASP A 33 -10.51 5.46 18.02
C ASP A 33 -10.07 5.57 19.49
N VAL A 34 -9.48 4.51 20.06
CA VAL A 34 -8.93 4.59 21.44
C VAL A 34 -7.80 5.63 21.53
N ILE A 35 -6.86 5.63 20.59
CA ILE A 35 -5.76 6.63 20.55
C ILE A 35 -6.32 8.04 20.38
N GLY A 36 -7.30 8.23 19.50
CA GLY A 36 -8.00 9.50 19.34
C GLY A 36 -8.71 9.96 20.62
N ASN A 37 -9.34 9.04 21.34
CA ASN A 37 -10.00 9.30 22.64
C ASN A 37 -8.97 9.67 23.72
N LEU A 38 -7.80 9.03 23.78
CA LEU A 38 -6.74 9.38 24.72
C LEU A 38 -6.25 10.82 24.54
N ALA A 39 -5.93 11.21 23.30
CA ALA A 39 -5.50 12.57 23.00
C ALA A 39 -6.61 13.61 23.29
N HIS A 40 -7.86 13.26 22.97
CA HIS A 40 -8.99 14.11 23.28
C HIS A 40 -9.22 14.28 24.80
N LEU A 41 -9.08 13.19 25.55
CA LEU A 41 -9.17 13.19 27.02
C LEU A 41 -8.12 14.09 27.66
N GLU A 42 -6.86 14.03 27.19
CA GLU A 42 -5.79 14.94 27.63
C GLU A 42 -6.18 16.40 27.43
N MET A 43 -6.70 16.71 26.26
CA MET A 43 -7.15 18.06 25.94
C MET A 43 -8.34 18.48 26.82
N LEU A 44 -9.34 17.60 27.03
CA LEU A 44 -10.48 17.92 27.93
C LEU A 44 -10.04 18.20 29.36
N TYR A 45 -9.06 17.46 29.86
CA TYR A 45 -8.46 17.70 31.17
C TYR A 45 -7.72 19.04 31.21
N ALA A 46 -6.89 19.32 30.20
CA ALA A 46 -6.14 20.57 30.14
C ALA A 46 -7.03 21.84 30.08
N VAL A 47 -8.19 21.75 29.39
CA VAL A 47 -9.16 22.88 29.35
C VAL A 47 -10.17 22.87 30.49
N GLY A 48 -10.05 21.95 31.45
CA GLY A 48 -10.85 21.92 32.69
C GLY A 48 -12.27 21.34 32.57
N LEU A 49 -12.59 20.64 31.49
CA LEU A 49 -13.89 19.98 31.28
C LEU A 49 -13.97 18.60 31.97
N VAL A 50 -12.85 18.01 32.26
CA VAL A 50 -12.70 16.76 33.00
C VAL A 50 -11.78 17.05 34.20
N ASN A 51 -12.17 16.61 35.40
CA ASN A 51 -11.32 16.74 36.57
C ASN A 51 -10.27 15.62 36.68
N LYS A 52 -9.31 15.76 37.59
CA LYS A 52 -8.18 14.81 37.72
C LYS A 52 -8.61 13.37 38.04
N VAL A 53 -9.70 13.19 38.80
CA VAL A 53 -10.18 11.83 39.16
C VAL A 53 -10.83 11.16 37.96
N GLU A 54 -11.71 11.90 37.28
CA GLU A 54 -12.35 11.44 36.03
C GLU A 54 -11.32 11.14 34.94
N TYR A 55 -10.33 12.04 34.76
CA TYR A 55 -9.24 11.87 33.83
C TYR A 55 -8.51 10.52 34.04
N LYS A 56 -8.04 10.27 35.29
CA LYS A 56 -7.31 9.01 35.56
C LYS A 56 -8.15 7.75 35.38
N SER A 57 -9.45 7.82 35.73
CA SER A 57 -10.36 6.69 35.51
C SER A 57 -10.57 6.40 34.02
N LEU A 58 -10.85 7.45 33.24
CA LEU A 58 -11.07 7.32 31.79
C LEU A 58 -9.80 6.89 31.04
N GLN A 59 -8.64 7.43 31.40
CA GLN A 59 -7.36 7.06 30.80
C GLN A 59 -7.07 5.58 31.00
N ARG A 60 -7.21 5.08 32.25
CA ARG A 60 -7.02 3.66 32.52
C ARG A 60 -7.98 2.78 31.70
N ALA A 61 -9.26 3.13 31.70
CA ALA A 61 -10.26 2.36 30.95
C ALA A 61 -9.97 2.36 29.44
N LEU A 62 -9.50 3.46 28.86
CA LEU A 62 -9.09 3.52 27.46
C LEU A 62 -7.87 2.62 27.17
N VAL A 63 -6.87 2.63 28.03
CA VAL A 63 -5.69 1.73 27.89
C VAL A 63 -6.10 0.26 28.02
N ASP A 64 -7.02 -0.07 28.93
CA ASP A 64 -7.54 -1.43 29.05
C ASP A 64 -8.32 -1.86 27.79
N ILE A 65 -9.13 -0.95 27.20
CA ILE A 65 -9.83 -1.19 25.93
C ILE A 65 -8.81 -1.37 24.79
N HIS A 66 -7.74 -0.56 24.72
CA HIS A 66 -6.66 -0.77 23.73
C HIS A 66 -6.07 -2.18 23.84
N GLY A 67 -5.79 -2.63 25.08
CA GLY A 67 -5.32 -3.99 25.33
C GLY A 67 -6.31 -5.07 24.85
N MET A 68 -7.63 -4.85 24.92
CA MET A 68 -8.62 -5.76 24.34
C MET A 68 -8.54 -5.78 22.81
N VAL A 69 -8.32 -4.64 22.18
CA VAL A 69 -8.15 -4.55 20.71
C VAL A 69 -6.92 -5.34 20.27
N GLU A 70 -5.78 -5.13 20.93
CA GLU A 70 -4.52 -5.83 20.61
C GLU A 70 -4.62 -7.37 20.76
N ARG A 71 -5.44 -7.85 21.69
CA ARG A 71 -5.70 -9.29 21.87
C ARG A 71 -6.79 -9.85 20.97
N GLY A 72 -7.42 -9.02 20.09
CA GLY A 72 -8.53 -9.42 19.23
C GLY A 72 -9.83 -9.74 19.99
N GLU A 73 -9.99 -9.21 21.20
CA GLU A 73 -11.14 -9.42 22.09
C GLU A 73 -12.21 -8.34 21.94
N PHE A 74 -11.89 -7.22 21.25
CA PHE A 74 -12.83 -6.12 21.04
C PHE A 74 -13.90 -6.51 20.01
N VAL A 75 -15.16 -6.32 20.37
CA VAL A 75 -16.31 -6.58 19.50
C VAL A 75 -17.31 -5.43 19.63
N ILE A 76 -18.01 -5.12 18.55
CA ILE A 76 -19.16 -4.22 18.57
C ILE A 76 -20.40 -5.05 18.90
N GLU A 77 -20.98 -4.82 20.07
CA GLU A 77 -22.13 -5.58 20.58
C GLU A 77 -23.37 -5.42 19.69
N GLU A 78 -24.24 -6.43 19.70
CA GLU A 78 -25.50 -6.36 18.99
C GLU A 78 -26.35 -5.17 19.50
N GLY A 79 -26.94 -4.41 18.57
CA GLY A 79 -27.69 -3.18 18.90
C GLY A 79 -26.82 -1.93 19.04
N ILE A 80 -25.48 -2.04 18.92
CA ILE A 80 -24.54 -0.89 18.82
C ILE A 80 -24.26 -0.60 17.36
N GLU A 81 -24.24 0.69 16.99
CA GLU A 81 -24.16 1.10 15.58
C GLU A 81 -22.73 1.06 15.04
N ASP A 82 -21.75 1.54 15.84
CA ASP A 82 -20.38 1.79 15.42
C ASP A 82 -19.36 1.63 16.55
N VAL A 83 -18.08 1.72 16.22
CA VAL A 83 -16.94 1.63 17.17
C VAL A 83 -17.01 2.72 18.24
N HIS A 84 -17.37 3.95 17.89
CA HIS A 84 -17.43 5.08 18.81
C HIS A 84 -18.46 4.85 19.93
N SER A 85 -19.65 4.35 19.55
CA SER A 85 -20.70 3.99 20.49
C SER A 85 -20.31 2.83 21.40
N GLN A 86 -19.56 1.85 20.86
CA GLN A 86 -19.09 0.72 21.66
C GLN A 86 -18.07 1.17 22.69
N ILE A 87 -17.08 2.00 22.31
CA ILE A 87 -16.08 2.52 23.26
C ILE A 87 -16.74 3.40 24.33
N GLU A 88 -17.64 4.30 23.94
CA GLU A 88 -18.39 5.12 24.92
C GLU A 88 -19.20 4.23 25.90
N LEU A 89 -19.84 3.19 25.40
CA LEU A 89 -20.58 2.22 26.23
C LEU A 89 -19.65 1.54 27.26
N LEU A 90 -18.49 1.08 26.84
CA LEU A 90 -17.49 0.47 27.72
C LEU A 90 -16.99 1.46 28.78
N LEU A 91 -16.70 2.70 28.39
CA LEU A 91 -16.30 3.76 29.31
C LEU A 91 -17.40 4.10 30.32
N VAL A 92 -18.67 4.12 29.90
CA VAL A 92 -19.81 4.36 30.83
C VAL A 92 -19.98 3.19 31.79
N ARG A 93 -19.78 1.96 31.35
CA ARG A 93 -19.83 0.77 32.24
C ARG A 93 -18.74 0.80 33.30
N GLU A 94 -17.53 1.21 32.93
CA GLU A 94 -16.39 1.24 33.85
C GLU A 94 -16.33 2.50 34.71
N CYS A 95 -16.58 3.68 34.13
CA CYS A 95 -16.36 4.97 34.74
C CYS A 95 -17.66 5.72 35.09
N GLY A 96 -18.85 5.17 34.84
CA GLY A 96 -20.16 5.80 35.11
C GLY A 96 -20.34 7.10 34.34
N ASP A 97 -20.77 8.18 35.03
CA ASP A 97 -21.05 9.45 34.39
C ASP A 97 -19.80 10.14 33.79
N ALA A 98 -18.62 9.81 34.24
CA ALA A 98 -17.39 10.31 33.64
C ALA A 98 -17.25 9.81 32.18
N GLY A 99 -17.66 8.58 31.89
CA GLY A 99 -17.65 8.01 30.54
C GLY A 99 -18.43 8.85 29.52
N LYS A 100 -19.54 9.43 29.94
CA LYS A 100 -20.39 10.31 29.10
C LYS A 100 -19.71 11.61 28.67
N LYS A 101 -18.63 12.01 29.33
CA LYS A 101 -17.90 13.26 29.04
C LYS A 101 -16.97 13.14 27.84
N ILE A 102 -16.57 11.91 27.47
CA ILE A 102 -15.57 11.70 26.44
C ILE A 102 -15.97 12.27 25.07
N HIS A 103 -17.26 12.32 24.78
CA HIS A 103 -17.78 12.86 23.52
C HIS A 103 -17.87 14.39 23.48
N THR A 104 -17.58 15.09 24.62
CA THR A 104 -17.70 16.55 24.73
C THR A 104 -16.91 17.29 23.65
N GLY A 105 -17.59 18.17 22.90
CA GLY A 105 -16.98 19.00 21.85
C GLY A 105 -16.66 18.30 20.54
N ARG A 106 -17.04 17.04 20.39
CA ARG A 106 -16.86 16.25 19.14
C ARG A 106 -18.18 16.01 18.41
N SER A 107 -18.03 15.57 17.18
CA SER A 107 -19.06 14.89 16.39
C SER A 107 -18.52 13.53 15.94
N ARG A 108 -19.39 12.56 15.65
CA ARG A 108 -18.97 11.34 14.96
C ARG A 108 -18.22 11.64 13.65
N ASN A 109 -18.52 12.75 13.00
CA ASN A 109 -17.90 13.11 11.73
C ASN A 109 -16.40 13.39 11.86
N ASP A 110 -15.95 14.18 12.84
CA ASP A 110 -14.53 14.44 13.05
C ASP A 110 -13.82 13.27 13.75
N GLN A 111 -14.54 12.48 14.52
CA GLN A 111 -14.05 11.29 15.18
C GLN A 111 -13.71 10.19 14.14
N VAL A 112 -14.66 9.78 13.29
CA VAL A 112 -14.40 8.77 12.25
C VAL A 112 -13.32 9.21 11.25
N LEU A 113 -13.24 10.51 10.95
CA LEU A 113 -12.19 11.02 10.06
C LEU A 113 -10.81 10.94 10.73
N LEU A 114 -10.73 11.22 12.04
CA LEU A 114 -9.49 11.03 12.81
C LEU A 114 -9.06 9.57 12.79
N ASP A 115 -9.98 8.65 13.08
CA ASP A 115 -9.69 7.22 13.14
C ASP A 115 -9.18 6.69 11.79
N LEU A 116 -9.83 7.09 10.70
CA LEU A 116 -9.37 6.76 9.35
C LEU A 116 -7.95 7.28 9.09
N LYS A 117 -7.61 8.48 9.57
CA LYS A 117 -6.27 9.03 9.38
C LYS A 117 -5.22 8.32 10.24
N LEU A 118 -5.53 8.01 11.49
CA LEU A 118 -4.65 7.25 12.38
C LEU A 118 -4.41 5.84 11.84
N PHE A 119 -5.47 5.14 11.47
CA PHE A 119 -5.40 3.83 10.82
C PHE A 119 -4.55 3.90 9.54
N THR A 120 -4.83 4.87 8.67
CA THR A 120 -4.16 4.98 7.36
C THR A 120 -2.67 5.25 7.51
N ARG A 121 -2.25 6.06 8.48
CA ARG A 121 -0.82 6.30 8.74
C ARG A 121 -0.09 5.00 9.02
N GLU A 122 -0.58 4.19 9.96
CA GLU A 122 0.05 2.92 10.33
C GLU A 122 -0.04 1.89 9.20
N ALA A 123 -1.19 1.80 8.51
CA ALA A 123 -1.34 0.91 7.36
C ALA A 123 -0.39 1.26 6.19
N ILE A 124 -0.13 2.56 5.96
CA ILE A 124 0.89 2.99 4.99
C ILE A 124 2.29 2.59 5.46
N PHE A 125 2.62 2.73 6.74
CA PHE A 125 3.93 2.33 7.27
C PHE A 125 4.16 0.82 7.12
N GLU A 126 3.16 0.01 7.43
CA GLU A 126 3.21 -1.44 7.20
C GLU A 126 3.41 -1.77 5.72
N THR A 127 2.68 -1.09 4.84
CA THR A 127 2.84 -1.26 3.38
C THR A 127 4.26 -0.88 2.94
N LEU A 128 4.83 0.20 3.47
CA LEU A 128 6.20 0.63 3.19
C LEU A 128 7.21 -0.44 3.62
N GLU A 129 7.05 -1.06 4.78
CA GLU A 129 7.92 -2.16 5.25
C GLU A 129 7.87 -3.36 4.27
N HIS A 130 6.70 -3.69 3.72
CA HIS A 130 6.58 -4.74 2.70
C HIS A 130 7.26 -4.35 1.38
N ILE A 131 7.15 -3.09 0.97
CA ILE A 131 7.83 -2.56 -0.23
C ILE A 131 9.35 -2.60 -0.04
N GLU A 132 9.87 -2.17 1.11
CA GLU A 132 11.31 -2.21 1.44
C GLU A 132 11.87 -3.64 1.35
N ARG A 133 11.18 -4.60 1.96
CA ARG A 133 11.60 -6.02 1.90
C ARG A 133 11.64 -6.56 0.47
N LEU A 134 10.65 -6.23 -0.34
CA LEU A 134 10.63 -6.63 -1.75
C LEU A 134 11.71 -5.92 -2.55
N PHE A 135 11.92 -4.62 -2.34
CA PHE A 135 12.97 -3.83 -2.97
C PHE A 135 14.36 -4.41 -2.68
N ASP A 136 14.67 -4.67 -1.42
CA ASP A 136 15.96 -5.23 -1.01
C ASP A 136 16.20 -6.62 -1.64
N LEU A 137 15.15 -7.45 -1.71
CA LEU A 137 15.22 -8.72 -2.41
C LEU A 137 15.53 -8.53 -3.89
N LEU A 138 14.85 -7.62 -4.58
CA LEU A 138 15.05 -7.37 -6.02
C LEU A 138 16.46 -6.85 -6.31
N ILE A 139 16.99 -5.92 -5.51
CA ILE A 139 18.37 -5.41 -5.63
C ILE A 139 19.39 -6.55 -5.43
N ARG A 140 19.20 -7.37 -4.41
CA ARG A 140 20.06 -8.54 -4.17
C ARG A 140 20.02 -9.52 -5.35
N ARG A 141 18.83 -9.89 -5.80
CA ARG A 141 18.63 -10.79 -6.95
C ARG A 141 19.21 -10.21 -8.23
N ALA A 142 19.14 -8.90 -8.42
CA ALA A 142 19.76 -8.22 -9.57
C ALA A 142 21.28 -8.39 -9.53
N GLY A 143 21.92 -8.17 -8.38
CA GLY A 143 23.36 -8.36 -8.23
C GLY A 143 23.82 -9.82 -8.43
N GLU A 144 23.09 -10.78 -7.86
CA GLU A 144 23.39 -12.24 -7.97
C GLU A 144 23.26 -12.77 -9.41
N ASN A 145 22.42 -12.14 -10.24
CA ASN A 145 22.11 -12.62 -11.59
C ASN A 145 22.47 -11.59 -12.69
N LYS A 146 23.39 -10.66 -12.40
CA LYS A 146 23.79 -9.59 -13.33
C LYS A 146 24.27 -10.11 -14.68
N ASP A 147 24.96 -11.25 -14.69
CA ASP A 147 25.57 -11.86 -15.87
C ASP A 147 24.73 -13.02 -16.43
N VAL A 148 23.55 -13.30 -15.88
CA VAL A 148 22.66 -14.35 -16.39
C VAL A 148 21.80 -13.80 -17.51
N LEU A 149 22.21 -14.10 -18.75
CA LEU A 149 21.58 -13.56 -19.95
C LEU A 149 20.21 -14.19 -20.24
N ILE A 150 19.28 -13.35 -20.65
CA ILE A 150 17.95 -13.71 -21.16
C ILE A 150 17.65 -12.91 -22.43
N PRO A 151 16.71 -13.37 -23.28
CA PRO A 151 16.28 -12.54 -24.40
C PRO A 151 15.42 -11.37 -23.93
N GLY A 152 15.75 -10.17 -24.39
CA GLY A 152 14.86 -9.02 -24.33
C GLY A 152 13.82 -9.10 -25.45
N TYR A 153 12.62 -8.59 -25.16
CA TYR A 153 11.49 -8.61 -26.09
C TYR A 153 10.96 -7.21 -26.37
N THR A 154 10.62 -6.95 -27.62
CA THR A 154 9.73 -5.87 -28.04
C THR A 154 8.62 -6.45 -28.89
N HIS A 155 7.36 -6.03 -28.71
CA HIS A 155 6.20 -6.59 -29.39
C HIS A 155 6.05 -8.12 -29.24
N LEU A 156 6.55 -8.70 -28.14
CA LEU A 156 6.69 -10.14 -27.92
C LEU A 156 7.55 -10.85 -28.96
N GLN A 157 8.39 -10.13 -29.70
CA GLN A 157 9.41 -10.67 -30.58
C GLN A 157 10.77 -10.57 -29.93
N VAL A 158 11.62 -11.58 -30.16
CA VAL A 158 13.02 -11.56 -29.70
C VAL A 158 13.71 -10.33 -30.28
N ALA A 159 14.31 -9.53 -29.43
CA ALA A 159 14.94 -8.27 -29.82
C ALA A 159 16.46 -8.31 -29.60
N MET A 160 16.90 -8.09 -28.38
CA MET A 160 18.31 -7.95 -28.01
C MET A 160 18.62 -8.77 -26.76
N PRO A 161 19.91 -9.05 -26.45
CA PRO A 161 20.25 -9.65 -25.17
C PRO A 161 19.84 -8.73 -24.01
N SER A 162 19.43 -9.35 -22.93
CA SER A 162 19.15 -8.74 -21.64
C SER A 162 19.70 -9.62 -20.52
N SER A 163 19.53 -9.28 -19.27
CA SER A 163 19.91 -10.13 -18.15
C SER A 163 18.82 -10.15 -17.07
N PHE A 164 18.82 -11.19 -16.23
CA PHE A 164 18.01 -11.19 -15.04
C PHE A 164 18.37 -10.06 -14.09
N GLY A 165 19.66 -9.66 -14.05
CA GLY A 165 20.08 -8.51 -13.27
C GLY A 165 19.39 -7.21 -13.68
N LEU A 166 19.35 -6.97 -15.00
CA LEU A 166 18.64 -5.81 -15.57
C LEU A 166 17.14 -5.88 -15.30
N TRP A 167 16.54 -7.07 -15.43
CA TRP A 167 15.11 -7.30 -15.20
C TRP A 167 14.70 -7.06 -13.74
N PHE A 168 15.41 -7.64 -12.75
CA PHE A 168 15.15 -7.41 -11.34
C PHE A 168 15.37 -5.94 -10.94
N GLY A 169 16.46 -5.32 -11.44
CA GLY A 169 16.78 -3.91 -11.18
C GLY A 169 15.71 -2.95 -11.67
N ALA A 170 15.07 -3.23 -12.82
CA ALA A 170 13.99 -2.42 -13.35
C ALA A 170 12.77 -2.37 -12.43
N TYR A 171 12.40 -3.51 -11.81
CA TYR A 171 11.30 -3.54 -10.84
C TYR A 171 11.66 -2.88 -9.51
N ALA A 172 12.91 -3.00 -9.07
CA ALA A 172 13.39 -2.28 -7.90
C ALA A 172 13.30 -0.75 -8.11
N GLU A 173 13.77 -0.26 -9.24
CA GLU A 173 13.69 1.17 -9.55
C GLU A 173 12.27 1.68 -9.71
N SER A 174 11.37 0.87 -10.29
CA SER A 174 9.95 1.19 -10.41
C SER A 174 9.28 1.35 -9.04
N LEU A 175 9.57 0.46 -8.07
CA LEU A 175 9.08 0.60 -6.69
C LEU A 175 9.55 1.88 -6.01
N ALA A 176 10.78 2.32 -6.27
CA ALA A 176 11.28 3.60 -5.75
C ALA A 176 10.47 4.80 -6.26
N ASP A 177 10.02 4.76 -7.51
CA ASP A 177 9.18 5.83 -8.08
C ASP A 177 7.74 5.78 -7.57
N ASP A 178 7.19 4.59 -7.29
CA ASP A 178 5.84 4.43 -6.73
C ASP A 178 5.70 5.10 -5.36
N LEU A 179 6.79 5.17 -4.57
CA LEU A 179 6.81 5.85 -3.28
C LEU A 179 6.49 7.35 -3.37
N LEU A 180 6.69 8.00 -4.51
CA LEU A 180 6.34 9.42 -4.70
C LEU A 180 4.83 9.63 -4.56
N ALA A 181 4.02 8.78 -5.19
CA ALA A 181 2.57 8.87 -5.11
C ALA A 181 2.07 8.54 -3.70
N LEU A 182 2.63 7.51 -3.08
CA LEU A 182 2.26 7.09 -1.73
C LEU A 182 2.64 8.16 -0.68
N LYS A 183 3.83 8.78 -0.81
CA LYS A 183 4.27 9.87 0.08
C LYS A 183 3.38 11.11 -0.03
N ALA A 184 3.01 11.51 -1.25
CA ALA A 184 2.09 12.64 -1.46
C ALA A 184 0.72 12.38 -0.82
N ALA A 185 0.22 11.14 -0.87
CA ALA A 185 -1.00 10.74 -0.19
C ALA A 185 -0.83 10.75 1.35
N TYR A 186 0.29 10.23 1.86
CA TYR A 186 0.64 10.27 3.28
C TYR A 186 0.65 11.70 3.83
N ASP A 187 1.24 12.66 3.13
CA ASP A 187 1.28 14.07 3.57
C ASP A 187 -0.11 14.68 3.71
N MET A 188 -1.06 14.24 2.89
CA MET A 188 -2.47 14.62 3.03
C MET A 188 -3.16 13.96 4.24
N VAL A 189 -2.80 12.71 4.53
CA VAL A 189 -3.30 11.96 5.70
C VAL A 189 -2.77 12.58 6.99
N ASN A 190 -1.48 12.98 7.03
CA ASN A 190 -0.79 13.44 8.23
C ASN A 190 -1.20 14.86 8.67
N THR A 191 -2.52 15.13 8.69
CA THR A 191 -3.12 16.40 9.14
C THR A 191 -4.28 16.13 10.09
N ASN A 192 -4.28 16.74 11.29
CA ASN A 192 -5.27 16.51 12.34
C ASN A 192 -6.64 17.15 12.02
N PRO A 193 -7.74 16.39 11.92
CA PRO A 193 -9.09 16.93 11.73
C PRO A 193 -9.84 17.20 13.03
N LEU A 194 -9.38 16.65 14.18
CA LEU A 194 -10.11 16.63 15.43
C LEU A 194 -10.45 18.05 15.93
N GLY A 195 -11.64 18.18 16.50
CA GLY A 195 -12.20 19.46 16.94
C GLY A 195 -12.84 20.28 15.83
N SER A 196 -12.95 19.73 14.60
CA SER A 196 -13.79 20.33 13.55
C SER A 196 -15.29 20.10 13.80
N GLY A 197 -15.63 19.16 14.70
CA GLY A 197 -16.99 18.78 15.00
C GLY A 197 -17.73 18.26 13.77
N ALA A 198 -18.96 18.70 13.59
CA ALA A 198 -19.74 18.37 12.39
C ALA A 198 -19.30 19.15 11.13
N GLY A 199 -18.15 19.81 11.16
CA GLY A 199 -17.62 20.65 10.08
C GLY A 199 -17.80 22.15 10.30
N TYR A 200 -18.28 22.55 11.48
CA TYR A 200 -18.58 23.95 11.77
C TYR A 200 -17.96 24.43 13.10
N GLY A 201 -17.08 23.62 13.69
CA GLY A 201 -16.42 23.92 14.95
C GLY A 201 -17.34 23.76 16.15
N SER A 202 -16.96 24.37 17.30
CA SER A 202 -17.66 24.31 18.57
C SER A 202 -17.55 25.64 19.30
N SER A 203 -18.56 25.98 20.15
CA SER A 203 -18.46 27.08 21.11
C SER A 203 -17.60 26.73 22.33
N ILE A 204 -17.19 25.49 22.50
CA ILE A 204 -16.25 25.02 23.51
C ILE A 204 -14.84 25.39 23.08
N ALA A 205 -14.04 25.92 23.97
CA ALA A 205 -12.66 26.31 23.70
C ALA A 205 -11.74 25.08 23.66
N LEU A 206 -11.84 24.33 22.56
CA LEU A 206 -11.00 23.14 22.29
C LEU A 206 -9.58 23.57 21.90
N ASN A 207 -8.58 22.87 22.43
CA ASN A 207 -7.19 23.06 22.03
C ASN A 207 -6.80 22.05 20.93
N ARG A 208 -7.09 22.38 19.67
CA ARG A 208 -6.82 21.54 18.51
C ARG A 208 -5.32 21.37 18.24
N GLN A 209 -4.49 22.38 18.59
CA GLN A 209 -3.04 22.23 18.44
C GLN A 209 -2.50 21.19 19.41
N MET A 210 -2.95 21.19 20.66
CA MET A 210 -2.55 20.17 21.63
C MET A 210 -2.84 18.74 21.14
N THR A 211 -4.02 18.48 20.59
CA THR A 211 -4.33 17.14 20.03
C THR A 211 -3.53 16.83 18.77
N THR A 212 -3.12 17.83 17.99
CA THR A 212 -2.22 17.66 16.85
C THR A 212 -0.86 17.17 17.31
N ASP A 213 -0.29 17.82 18.31
CA ASP A 213 1.02 17.49 18.86
C ASP A 213 1.02 16.11 19.56
N LEU A 214 -0.01 15.84 20.39
CA LEU A 214 -0.18 14.56 21.09
C LEU A 214 -0.31 13.34 20.13
N LEU A 215 -0.93 13.54 18.98
CA LEU A 215 -1.14 12.50 17.99
C LEU A 215 -0.01 12.41 16.95
N GLY A 216 1.02 13.26 17.06
CA GLY A 216 2.14 13.29 16.14
C GLY A 216 1.76 13.64 14.69
N PHE A 217 0.72 14.46 14.49
CA PHE A 217 0.40 14.98 13.17
C PHE A 217 1.33 16.12 12.78
N SER A 218 1.74 16.17 11.52
CA SER A 218 2.62 17.23 11.01
C SER A 218 1.95 18.61 11.01
N SER A 219 0.63 18.65 10.91
CA SER A 219 -0.14 19.90 10.89
C SER A 219 -1.61 19.70 11.24
N LEU A 220 -2.32 20.81 11.35
CA LEU A 220 -3.75 20.86 11.60
C LEU A 220 -4.52 21.07 10.30
N ALA A 221 -5.65 20.40 10.11
CA ALA A 221 -6.65 20.78 9.12
C ALA A 221 -7.33 22.07 9.62
N TYR A 222 -6.82 23.23 9.23
CA TYR A 222 -7.18 24.54 9.81
C TYR A 222 -8.65 24.90 9.64
N ASN A 223 -9.16 24.82 8.44
CA ASN A 223 -10.55 25.14 8.17
C ASN A 223 -11.44 23.94 8.51
N VAL A 224 -12.40 24.13 9.43
CA VAL A 224 -13.25 23.05 9.93
C VAL A 224 -14.19 22.46 8.87
N VAL A 225 -14.61 23.25 7.88
CA VAL A 225 -15.40 22.74 6.74
C VAL A 225 -14.50 21.89 5.84
N TYR A 226 -13.27 22.36 5.55
CA TYR A 226 -12.31 21.62 4.76
C TYR A 226 -11.92 20.29 5.44
N ALA A 227 -11.80 20.27 6.77
CA ALA A 227 -11.53 19.03 7.50
C ALA A 227 -12.54 17.94 7.10
N GLN A 228 -13.83 18.25 7.05
CA GLN A 228 -14.85 17.28 6.60
C GLN A 228 -14.79 16.97 5.10
N MET A 229 -14.38 17.92 4.28
CA MET A 229 -14.19 17.73 2.83
C MET A 229 -12.99 16.83 2.49
N GLN A 230 -12.16 16.48 3.48
CA GLN A 230 -11.08 15.49 3.29
C GLN A 230 -11.62 14.06 3.13
N ARG A 231 -12.82 13.74 3.64
CA ARG A 231 -13.47 12.43 3.44
C ARG A 231 -13.68 12.17 1.93
N GLY A 232 -13.39 10.96 1.51
CA GLY A 232 -13.41 10.56 0.11
C GLY A 232 -12.22 11.09 -0.71
N LYS A 233 -11.80 12.35 -0.48
CA LYS A 233 -10.63 12.94 -1.12
C LYS A 233 -9.33 12.28 -0.67
N MET A 234 -9.16 12.10 0.65
CA MET A 234 -8.00 11.47 1.24
C MET A 234 -7.92 10.00 0.80
N GLU A 235 -8.99 9.24 1.02
CA GLU A 235 -9.06 7.82 0.69
C GLU A 235 -8.76 7.58 -0.80
N LYS A 236 -9.32 8.40 -1.68
CA LYS A 236 -9.04 8.31 -3.12
C LYS A 236 -7.55 8.49 -3.44
N ASN A 237 -6.89 9.49 -2.83
CA ASN A 237 -5.47 9.74 -3.10
C ASN A 237 -4.58 8.63 -2.53
N VAL A 238 -4.92 8.07 -1.36
CA VAL A 238 -4.22 6.91 -0.81
C VAL A 238 -4.37 5.70 -1.74
N LEU A 239 -5.58 5.42 -2.20
CA LEU A 239 -5.82 4.34 -3.17
C LEU A 239 -5.04 4.54 -4.48
N PHE A 240 -4.81 5.78 -4.94
CA PHE A 240 -3.90 6.05 -6.07
C PHE A 240 -2.45 5.69 -5.74
N GLY A 241 -1.99 5.97 -4.52
CA GLY A 241 -0.66 5.56 -4.07
C GLY A 241 -0.51 4.03 -4.05
N LEU A 242 -1.49 3.32 -3.48
CA LEU A 242 -1.52 1.86 -3.47
C LEU A 242 -1.60 1.27 -4.89
N ALA A 243 -2.39 1.91 -5.79
CA ALA A 243 -2.53 1.48 -7.17
C ALA A 243 -1.23 1.66 -7.99
N ALA A 244 -0.38 2.65 -7.66
CA ALA A 244 0.94 2.79 -8.28
C ALA A 244 1.80 1.55 -7.98
N VAL A 245 1.94 1.18 -6.71
CA VAL A 245 2.65 -0.03 -6.28
C VAL A 245 2.04 -1.29 -6.90
N ALA A 246 0.71 -1.39 -6.90
CA ALA A 246 -0.01 -2.51 -7.52
C ALA A 246 0.26 -2.60 -9.04
N THR A 247 0.47 -1.49 -9.73
CA THR A 247 0.82 -1.48 -11.15
C THR A 247 2.17 -2.14 -11.41
N THR A 248 3.19 -1.78 -10.62
CA THR A 248 4.53 -2.39 -10.70
C THR A 248 4.48 -3.87 -10.35
N LEU A 249 3.84 -4.22 -9.23
CA LEU A 249 3.72 -5.61 -8.77
C LEU A 249 2.92 -6.49 -9.75
N GLY A 250 1.84 -5.97 -10.31
CA GLY A 250 1.02 -6.67 -11.30
C GLY A 250 1.77 -6.96 -12.60
N ARG A 251 2.65 -6.03 -13.03
CA ARG A 251 3.54 -6.23 -14.19
C ARG A 251 4.61 -7.29 -13.90
N LEU A 252 5.24 -7.22 -12.72
CA LEU A 252 6.17 -8.26 -12.27
C LEU A 252 5.51 -9.64 -12.26
N ALA A 253 4.30 -9.74 -11.73
CA ALA A 253 3.54 -10.98 -11.69
C ALA A 253 3.21 -11.52 -13.09
N ALA A 254 2.88 -10.63 -14.04
CA ALA A 254 2.65 -11.01 -15.42
C ALA A 254 3.91 -11.56 -16.09
N ASP A 255 5.07 -10.93 -15.88
CA ASP A 255 6.36 -11.41 -16.39
C ASP A 255 6.73 -12.77 -15.79
N VAL A 256 6.56 -12.96 -14.48
CA VAL A 256 6.84 -14.25 -13.84
C VAL A 256 5.94 -15.35 -14.41
N CYS A 257 4.64 -15.10 -14.61
CA CYS A 257 3.73 -16.07 -15.25
C CYS A 257 4.21 -16.42 -16.67
N LEU A 258 4.67 -15.42 -17.44
CA LEU A 258 5.19 -15.63 -18.78
C LEU A 258 6.51 -16.43 -18.75
N PHE A 259 7.44 -16.05 -17.91
CA PHE A 259 8.77 -16.68 -17.81
C PHE A 259 8.71 -18.10 -17.24
N ALA A 260 7.73 -18.40 -16.38
CA ALA A 260 7.50 -19.73 -15.84
C ALA A 260 6.74 -20.67 -16.82
N CYS A 261 6.14 -20.15 -17.90
CA CYS A 261 5.39 -20.99 -18.82
C CYS A 261 6.31 -21.94 -19.59
N ASN A 262 5.77 -23.09 -20.00
CA ASN A 262 6.54 -24.15 -20.68
C ASN A 262 7.24 -23.70 -21.98
N ASN A 263 6.71 -22.68 -22.66
CA ASN A 263 7.28 -22.17 -23.91
C ASN A 263 8.50 -21.26 -23.66
N PHE A 264 8.59 -20.60 -22.54
CA PHE A 264 9.73 -19.76 -22.16
C PHE A 264 10.66 -20.53 -21.21
N GLY A 265 10.18 -20.98 -20.07
CA GLY A 265 10.95 -21.78 -19.11
C GLY A 265 12.21 -21.05 -18.60
N PHE A 266 12.14 -19.72 -18.44
CA PHE A 266 13.26 -18.91 -17.98
C PHE A 266 13.43 -18.97 -16.46
N VAL A 267 12.33 -19.23 -15.74
CA VAL A 267 12.32 -19.38 -14.29
C VAL A 267 11.61 -20.66 -13.89
N HIS A 268 12.02 -21.21 -12.76
CA HIS A 268 11.36 -22.32 -12.09
C HIS A 268 10.85 -21.90 -10.73
N LEU A 269 9.57 -22.14 -10.47
CA LEU A 269 8.93 -21.90 -9.17
C LEU A 269 8.97 -23.18 -8.35
N PRO A 270 9.38 -23.15 -7.08
CA PRO A 270 9.34 -24.30 -6.18
C PRO A 270 7.94 -24.93 -6.12
N ASP A 271 7.87 -26.25 -6.02
CA ASP A 271 6.62 -27.02 -6.04
C ASP A 271 5.59 -26.57 -4.99
N LYS A 272 6.08 -26.14 -3.81
CA LYS A 272 5.22 -25.63 -2.70
C LYS A 272 4.49 -24.32 -3.04
N TYR A 273 4.89 -23.64 -4.10
CA TYR A 273 4.28 -22.38 -4.58
C TYR A 273 3.53 -22.55 -5.90
N THR A 274 3.32 -23.79 -6.32
CA THR A 274 2.57 -24.10 -7.54
C THR A 274 1.43 -25.05 -7.23
N THR A 275 0.40 -25.04 -8.09
CA THR A 275 -0.67 -26.02 -7.99
C THR A 275 -0.60 -27.01 -9.17
N GLY A 276 -1.10 -28.22 -8.94
CA GLY A 276 -1.20 -29.23 -9.97
C GLY A 276 -2.52 -29.17 -10.74
N SER A 277 -2.69 -30.16 -11.62
CA SER A 277 -3.94 -30.41 -12.34
C SER A 277 -4.54 -31.75 -11.91
N SER A 278 -5.86 -31.79 -11.73
CA SER A 278 -6.57 -33.02 -11.40
C SER A 278 -6.52 -34.11 -12.49
N ILE A 279 -6.16 -33.74 -13.73
CA ILE A 279 -6.16 -34.63 -14.89
C ILE A 279 -4.82 -34.63 -15.66
N MET A 280 -3.91 -33.68 -15.38
CA MET A 280 -2.62 -33.55 -16.05
C MET A 280 -1.47 -33.60 -15.02
N PRO A 281 -0.91 -34.79 -14.71
CA PRO A 281 0.03 -34.96 -13.59
C PRO A 281 1.36 -34.20 -13.74
N HIS A 282 1.69 -33.73 -14.92
CA HIS A 282 2.91 -32.98 -15.22
C HIS A 282 2.74 -31.46 -15.11
N LYS A 283 1.49 -30.99 -14.97
CA LYS A 283 1.19 -29.55 -15.01
C LYS A 283 1.42 -28.88 -13.66
N LYS A 284 2.19 -27.80 -13.66
CA LYS A 284 2.42 -26.91 -12.53
C LYS A 284 1.99 -25.51 -12.91
N ASN A 285 1.10 -24.92 -12.11
CA ASN A 285 0.51 -23.60 -12.38
C ASN A 285 1.14 -22.54 -11.49
N PRO A 286 1.42 -21.33 -11.99
CA PRO A 286 1.93 -20.20 -11.20
C PRO A 286 0.78 -19.43 -10.52
N ASP A 287 -0.17 -20.14 -9.88
CA ASP A 287 -1.42 -19.56 -9.38
C ASP A 287 -1.21 -18.37 -8.44
N ILE A 288 -0.14 -18.37 -7.64
CA ILE A 288 0.19 -17.26 -6.75
C ILE A 288 0.36 -15.98 -7.56
N PHE A 289 1.16 -16.01 -8.63
CA PHE A 289 1.39 -14.83 -9.46
C PHE A 289 0.18 -14.47 -10.33
N GLU A 290 -0.64 -15.44 -10.70
CA GLU A 290 -1.94 -15.16 -11.35
C GLU A 290 -2.88 -14.41 -10.41
N LEU A 291 -2.96 -14.82 -9.14
CA LEU A 291 -3.76 -14.14 -8.11
C LEU A 291 -3.20 -12.77 -7.75
N ILE A 292 -1.86 -12.62 -7.60
CA ILE A 292 -1.22 -11.32 -7.39
C ILE A 292 -1.60 -10.37 -8.54
N ARG A 293 -1.49 -10.81 -9.78
CA ARG A 293 -1.86 -10.01 -10.95
C ARG A 293 -3.33 -9.59 -10.91
N ALA A 294 -4.24 -10.50 -10.57
CA ALA A 294 -5.67 -10.22 -10.48
C ALA A 294 -5.99 -9.22 -9.34
N LYS A 295 -5.40 -9.41 -8.15
CA LYS A 295 -5.53 -8.50 -7.01
C LYS A 295 -4.98 -7.11 -7.34
N CYS A 296 -3.80 -7.04 -7.97
CA CYS A 296 -3.24 -5.77 -8.43
C CYS A 296 -4.13 -5.05 -9.45
N ASN A 297 -4.78 -5.78 -10.37
CA ASN A 297 -5.77 -5.20 -11.29
C ASN A 297 -7.01 -4.67 -10.55
N HIS A 298 -7.48 -5.39 -9.52
CA HIS A 298 -8.57 -4.94 -8.66
C HIS A 298 -8.19 -3.64 -7.94
N LEU A 299 -7.03 -3.60 -7.26
CA LEU A 299 -6.52 -2.42 -6.56
C LEU A 299 -6.44 -1.19 -7.47
N GLN A 300 -6.02 -1.34 -8.72
CA GLN A 300 -5.96 -0.25 -9.70
C GLN A 300 -7.34 0.33 -10.05
N SER A 301 -8.43 -0.39 -9.83
CA SER A 301 -9.80 0.08 -10.07
C SER A 301 -10.36 0.91 -8.92
N LEU A 302 -9.86 0.73 -7.69
CA LEU A 302 -10.42 1.32 -6.47
C LEU A 302 -10.44 2.86 -6.45
N PRO A 303 -9.40 3.58 -6.93
CA PRO A 303 -9.43 5.04 -6.98
C PRO A 303 -10.62 5.60 -7.77
N MET A 304 -10.99 4.94 -8.87
CA MET A 304 -12.13 5.34 -9.69
C MET A 304 -13.45 5.01 -9.00
N GLN A 305 -13.58 3.84 -8.38
CA GLN A 305 -14.76 3.47 -7.59
C GLN A 305 -14.98 4.48 -6.45
N MET A 306 -13.91 4.83 -5.72
CA MET A 306 -13.94 5.86 -4.69
C MET A 306 -14.41 7.21 -5.22
N ALA A 307 -13.87 7.63 -6.37
CA ALA A 307 -14.29 8.87 -7.01
C ALA A 307 -15.79 8.89 -7.34
N MET A 308 -16.34 7.77 -7.82
CA MET A 308 -17.76 7.64 -8.18
C MET A 308 -18.68 7.74 -6.97
N ILE A 309 -18.32 7.13 -5.82
CA ILE A 309 -19.10 7.24 -4.57
C ILE A 309 -19.16 8.71 -4.12
N CYS A 310 -18.07 9.46 -4.26
CA CYS A 310 -17.96 10.83 -3.78
C CYS A 310 -18.42 11.88 -4.80
N THR A 311 -18.90 11.48 -5.96
CA THR A 311 -19.33 12.41 -7.04
C THR A 311 -20.59 13.15 -6.63
N ASN A 312 -20.64 14.46 -6.95
CA ASN A 312 -21.78 15.35 -6.74
C ASN A 312 -22.14 15.66 -5.27
N LEU A 313 -21.30 15.31 -4.31
CA LEU A 313 -21.48 15.70 -2.92
C LEU A 313 -21.09 17.18 -2.73
N THR A 314 -21.90 17.93 -1.99
CA THR A 314 -21.57 19.29 -1.58
C THR A 314 -20.64 19.29 -0.37
N SER A 315 -20.23 20.48 0.12
CA SER A 315 -19.46 20.58 1.36
C SER A 315 -20.27 20.07 2.56
N GLY A 316 -19.58 19.46 3.53
CA GLY A 316 -20.18 18.83 4.70
C GLY A 316 -20.11 17.30 4.64
N TYR A 317 -20.74 16.66 5.62
CA TYR A 317 -20.78 15.21 5.72
C TYR A 317 -22.08 14.65 5.10
N PHE A 318 -21.94 13.54 4.40
CA PHE A 318 -23.05 12.76 3.85
C PHE A 318 -22.85 11.28 4.16
N ARG A 319 -23.95 10.53 4.33
CA ARG A 319 -23.90 9.10 4.64
C ARG A 319 -23.35 8.25 3.48
N ASP A 320 -23.31 8.79 2.28
CA ASP A 320 -22.60 8.21 1.12
C ASP A 320 -21.15 7.83 1.47
N MET A 321 -20.49 8.60 2.33
CA MET A 321 -19.13 8.37 2.81
C MET A 321 -18.97 7.08 3.63
N GLN A 322 -20.06 6.46 4.08
CA GLN A 322 -20.02 5.17 4.75
C GLN A 322 -19.51 4.07 3.82
N LEU A 323 -19.92 4.09 2.56
CA LEU A 323 -19.51 3.10 1.56
C LEU A 323 -18.01 3.17 1.22
N THR A 324 -17.33 4.26 1.55
CA THR A 324 -15.89 4.40 1.28
C THR A 324 -15.05 3.40 2.07
N LYS A 325 -15.47 3.01 3.28
CA LYS A 325 -14.75 2.05 4.13
C LYS A 325 -14.62 0.68 3.48
N GLU A 326 -15.66 0.19 2.79
CA GLU A 326 -15.67 -1.11 2.13
C GLU A 326 -14.60 -1.25 1.04
N LEU A 327 -14.27 -0.15 0.37
CA LEU A 327 -13.22 -0.13 -0.65
C LEU A 327 -11.85 0.15 -0.05
N PHE A 328 -11.80 0.97 1.00
CA PHE A 328 -10.58 1.56 1.51
C PHE A 328 -9.83 0.66 2.48
N LEU A 329 -10.50 0.20 3.54
CA LEU A 329 -9.84 -0.53 4.62
C LEU A 329 -9.22 -1.86 4.15
N PRO A 330 -9.90 -2.70 3.34
CA PRO A 330 -9.34 -3.98 2.90
C PRO A 330 -8.21 -3.83 1.87
N ALA A 331 -8.10 -2.67 1.20
CA ALA A 331 -7.12 -2.48 0.12
C ALA A 331 -5.66 -2.63 0.60
N PHE A 332 -5.36 -2.21 1.82
CA PHE A 332 -4.04 -2.36 2.42
C PHE A 332 -3.66 -3.81 2.60
N GLN A 333 -4.54 -4.61 3.19
CA GLN A 333 -4.28 -6.05 3.41
C GLN A 333 -4.11 -6.78 2.07
N GLU A 334 -4.93 -6.45 1.07
CA GLU A 334 -4.83 -7.08 -0.26
C GLU A 334 -3.48 -6.79 -0.93
N LEU A 335 -2.96 -5.55 -0.80
CA LEU A 335 -1.65 -5.18 -1.33
C LEU A 335 -0.52 -5.82 -0.51
N ASN A 336 -0.58 -5.73 0.82
CA ASN A 336 0.44 -6.26 1.73
C ASN A 336 0.61 -7.78 1.57
N ASP A 337 -0.49 -8.54 1.50
CA ASP A 337 -0.48 -9.98 1.20
C ASP A 337 0.19 -10.27 -0.14
N SER A 338 -0.11 -9.45 -1.16
CA SER A 338 0.44 -9.62 -2.51
C SER A 338 1.95 -9.33 -2.55
N LEU A 339 2.41 -8.27 -1.88
CA LEU A 339 3.83 -7.95 -1.71
C LEU A 339 4.58 -9.04 -0.94
N PHE A 340 4.00 -9.50 0.18
CA PHE A 340 4.57 -10.56 1.00
C PHE A 340 4.71 -11.87 0.21
N MET A 341 3.67 -12.30 -0.50
CA MET A 341 3.72 -13.51 -1.31
C MET A 341 4.70 -13.39 -2.47
N ALA A 342 4.78 -12.24 -3.13
CA ALA A 342 5.78 -12.00 -4.16
C ALA A 342 7.20 -12.12 -3.60
N HIS A 343 7.47 -11.50 -2.43
CA HIS A 343 8.76 -11.61 -1.74
C HIS A 343 9.12 -13.07 -1.45
N LEU A 344 8.22 -13.84 -0.84
CA LEU A 344 8.47 -15.25 -0.49
C LEU A 344 8.82 -16.10 -1.72
N VAL A 345 8.04 -15.98 -2.78
CA VAL A 345 8.25 -16.82 -3.96
C VAL A 345 9.48 -16.39 -4.75
N LEU A 346 9.70 -15.08 -4.94
CA LEU A 346 10.88 -14.57 -5.65
C LEU A 346 12.19 -14.88 -4.91
N GLN A 347 12.17 -15.01 -3.59
CA GLN A 347 13.35 -15.39 -2.82
C GLN A 347 13.86 -16.78 -3.18
N GLU A 348 12.97 -17.72 -3.47
CA GLU A 348 13.29 -19.11 -3.76
C GLU A 348 13.16 -19.46 -5.27
N MET A 349 12.68 -18.53 -6.08
CA MET A 349 12.58 -18.74 -7.53
C MET A 349 13.95 -18.96 -8.16
N GLU A 350 14.10 -20.03 -8.93
CA GLU A 350 15.32 -20.34 -9.66
C GLU A 350 15.31 -19.69 -11.05
N VAL A 351 16.44 -19.15 -11.48
CA VAL A 351 16.62 -18.61 -12.84
C VAL A 351 17.40 -19.59 -13.70
N LYS A 352 16.98 -19.79 -14.91
CA LYS A 352 17.68 -20.64 -15.88
C LYS A 352 18.88 -19.88 -16.47
N ARG A 353 20.09 -20.47 -16.38
CA ARG A 353 21.35 -19.79 -16.75
C ARG A 353 21.73 -19.90 -18.20
N ASP A 354 21.17 -20.87 -18.94
CA ASP A 354 21.50 -21.24 -20.31
C ASP A 354 20.39 -20.92 -21.31
N VAL A 355 19.54 -19.94 -21.01
CA VAL A 355 18.38 -19.57 -21.85
C VAL A 355 18.81 -19.29 -23.30
N LEU A 356 19.86 -18.50 -23.49
CA LEU A 356 20.33 -18.10 -24.83
C LEU A 356 21.05 -19.20 -25.62
N CYS A 357 21.25 -20.40 -25.04
CA CYS A 357 21.78 -21.57 -25.78
C CYS A 357 20.72 -22.21 -26.71
N ASP A 358 19.45 -21.80 -26.62
CA ASP A 358 18.38 -22.28 -27.49
C ASP A 358 18.50 -21.65 -28.89
N SER A 359 18.40 -22.47 -29.93
CA SER A 359 18.49 -22.02 -31.33
C SER A 359 17.46 -20.97 -31.75
N ARG A 360 16.35 -20.83 -30.99
CA ARG A 360 15.37 -19.78 -31.20
C ARG A 360 15.97 -18.36 -31.03
N TYR A 361 17.11 -18.26 -30.36
CA TYR A 361 17.79 -16.98 -30.07
C TYR A 361 19.02 -16.75 -30.92
N ALA A 362 19.18 -17.51 -32.02
CA ALA A 362 20.36 -17.47 -32.91
C ALA A 362 20.74 -16.06 -33.38
N TYR A 363 19.76 -15.18 -33.59
CA TYR A 363 19.97 -13.81 -34.10
C TYR A 363 19.99 -12.73 -33.05
N ILE A 364 19.95 -13.07 -31.75
CA ILE A 364 19.78 -12.10 -30.69
C ILE A 364 20.93 -11.08 -30.58
N PHE A 365 22.15 -11.49 -31.01
CA PHE A 365 23.35 -10.65 -31.00
C PHE A 365 23.56 -9.86 -32.31
N SER A 366 22.63 -9.92 -33.26
CA SER A 366 22.79 -9.23 -34.55
C SER A 366 23.01 -7.72 -34.45
N VAL A 367 22.45 -7.07 -33.42
CA VAL A 367 22.68 -5.63 -33.15
C VAL A 367 24.08 -5.39 -32.62
N GLU A 368 24.59 -6.27 -31.76
CA GLU A 368 25.97 -6.21 -31.26
C GLU A 368 26.97 -6.34 -32.42
N ASP A 369 26.73 -7.30 -33.34
CA ASP A 369 27.56 -7.48 -34.54
C ASP A 369 27.51 -6.26 -35.48
N VAL A 370 26.37 -5.57 -35.59
CA VAL A 370 26.26 -4.27 -36.31
C VAL A 370 27.07 -3.19 -35.60
N ASN A 371 26.97 -3.08 -34.27
CA ASN A 371 27.69 -2.09 -33.50
C ASN A 371 29.22 -2.30 -33.59
N GLU A 372 29.68 -3.53 -33.52
CA GLU A 372 31.09 -3.89 -33.69
C GLU A 372 31.66 -3.39 -35.02
N ARG A 373 30.92 -3.59 -36.12
CA ARG A 373 31.30 -3.07 -37.45
C ARG A 373 31.30 -1.55 -37.51
N VAL A 374 30.35 -0.89 -36.85
CA VAL A 374 30.28 0.56 -36.75
C VAL A 374 31.50 1.09 -36.01
N MET A 375 31.89 0.43 -34.91
CA MET A 375 33.12 0.79 -34.18
C MET A 375 34.40 0.55 -35.03
N ALA A 376 34.36 -0.40 -35.95
CA ALA A 376 35.41 -0.60 -36.91
C ALA A 376 35.43 0.42 -38.09
N GLY A 377 34.51 1.41 -38.09
CA GLY A 377 34.45 2.49 -39.07
C GLY A 377 33.49 2.28 -40.25
N ILE A 378 32.67 1.23 -40.22
CA ILE A 378 31.65 0.98 -41.28
C ILE A 378 30.41 1.85 -40.93
N PRO A 379 29.84 2.60 -41.92
CA PRO A 379 28.61 3.34 -41.68
C PRO A 379 27.47 2.43 -41.22
N PHE A 380 26.67 2.88 -40.23
CA PHE A 380 25.60 2.08 -39.61
C PHE A 380 24.69 1.38 -40.64
N ARG A 381 24.25 2.13 -41.66
CA ARG A 381 23.33 1.55 -42.67
C ARG A 381 23.97 0.43 -43.51
N GLU A 382 25.27 0.51 -43.74
CA GLU A 382 26.03 -0.53 -44.46
C GLU A 382 26.22 -1.76 -43.59
N ALA A 383 26.67 -1.57 -42.35
CA ALA A 383 26.81 -2.65 -41.38
C ALA A 383 25.47 -3.37 -41.12
N TYR A 384 24.37 -2.63 -40.94
CA TYR A 384 23.02 -3.20 -40.79
C TYR A 384 22.63 -4.05 -42.01
N ARG A 385 22.86 -3.51 -43.24
CA ARG A 385 22.53 -4.23 -44.45
C ARG A 385 23.35 -5.52 -44.63
N GLU A 386 24.64 -5.49 -44.33
CA GLU A 386 25.51 -6.65 -44.42
C GLU A 386 25.08 -7.75 -43.44
N ILE A 387 24.81 -7.42 -42.17
CA ILE A 387 24.31 -8.41 -41.21
C ILE A 387 22.93 -8.93 -41.63
N GLY A 388 22.03 -8.06 -42.08
CA GLY A 388 20.72 -8.46 -42.59
C GLY A 388 20.80 -9.43 -43.75
N MET A 389 21.73 -9.24 -44.71
CA MET A 389 21.94 -10.15 -45.81
C MET A 389 22.50 -11.50 -45.31
N GLN A 390 23.48 -11.51 -44.39
CA GLN A 390 24.00 -12.75 -43.81
C GLN A 390 22.88 -13.58 -43.13
N ILE A 391 21.95 -12.93 -42.44
CA ILE A 391 20.79 -13.62 -41.85
C ILE A 391 19.89 -14.20 -42.94
N GLN A 392 19.57 -13.41 -43.97
CA GLN A 392 18.69 -13.81 -45.05
C GLN A 392 19.25 -14.97 -45.86
N GLU A 393 20.55 -14.99 -46.07
CA GLU A 393 21.27 -16.01 -46.84
C GLU A 393 21.64 -17.25 -46.00
N GLY A 394 21.38 -17.25 -44.69
CA GLY A 394 21.71 -18.33 -43.79
C GLY A 394 23.21 -18.44 -43.47
N HIS A 395 23.96 -17.37 -43.68
CA HIS A 395 25.40 -17.29 -43.44
C HIS A 395 25.76 -16.63 -42.12
N TYR A 396 24.76 -16.18 -41.36
CA TYR A 396 24.98 -15.58 -40.05
C TYR A 396 25.49 -16.61 -39.05
N LEU A 397 26.62 -16.31 -38.44
CA LEU A 397 27.23 -17.17 -37.43
C LEU A 397 26.52 -16.91 -36.10
N ASP A 398 25.70 -17.86 -35.68
CA ASP A 398 25.08 -17.87 -34.36
C ASP A 398 26.10 -18.15 -33.24
N GLY A 399 25.72 -17.88 -31.99
CA GLY A 399 26.52 -18.15 -30.81
C GLY A 399 26.52 -17.00 -29.84
N LEU A 400 26.93 -17.31 -28.61
CA LEU A 400 27.06 -16.31 -27.55
C LEU A 400 28.17 -15.33 -27.90
N ARG A 401 27.91 -14.04 -27.60
CA ARG A 401 28.87 -12.93 -27.69
C ARG A 401 29.13 -12.39 -26.29
N GLU A 402 30.34 -11.87 -26.10
CA GLU A 402 30.64 -11.05 -24.95
C GLU A 402 29.96 -9.66 -25.13
N ILE A 403 29.30 -9.19 -24.08
CA ILE A 403 28.58 -7.92 -24.12
C ILE A 403 29.40 -6.87 -23.39
N HIS A 404 29.68 -5.78 -24.07
CA HIS A 404 30.53 -4.68 -23.58
C HIS A 404 29.73 -3.38 -23.44
N HIS A 405 28.61 -3.42 -22.70
CA HIS A 405 27.84 -2.21 -22.38
C HIS A 405 28.45 -1.50 -21.19
N THR A 406 28.83 -0.24 -21.34
CA THR A 406 29.52 0.57 -20.30
C THR A 406 28.72 1.78 -19.86
N HIS A 407 27.65 2.14 -20.55
CA HIS A 407 26.80 3.25 -20.18
C HIS A 407 25.87 2.89 -19.01
N GLU A 408 25.46 3.88 -18.27
CA GLU A 408 24.66 3.77 -17.06
C GLU A 408 23.33 3.06 -17.31
N GLY A 409 22.96 2.16 -16.42
CA GLY A 409 21.68 1.41 -16.47
C GLY A 409 21.63 0.27 -17.49
N SER A 410 22.76 -0.03 -18.18
CA SER A 410 22.86 -1.18 -19.09
C SER A 410 23.41 -2.42 -18.39
N MET A 411 23.46 -3.56 -19.11
CA MET A 411 23.89 -4.86 -18.55
C MET A 411 25.29 -4.83 -17.92
N GLY A 412 26.22 -4.04 -18.43
CA GLY A 412 27.58 -3.91 -17.87
C GLY A 412 27.62 -2.98 -16.64
N THR A 413 26.66 -2.11 -16.50
CA THR A 413 26.62 -1.06 -15.46
C THR A 413 25.20 -0.88 -14.96
N LEU A 414 24.71 -1.79 -14.12
CA LEU A 414 23.31 -1.85 -13.67
C LEU A 414 22.88 -0.67 -12.76
N CYS A 415 23.83 0.12 -12.27
CA CYS A 415 23.56 1.26 -11.36
C CYS A 415 22.75 0.89 -10.10
N LEU A 416 22.98 -0.31 -9.56
CA LEU A 416 22.26 -0.78 -8.37
C LEU A 416 22.48 0.09 -7.12
N PRO A 417 23.71 0.64 -6.87
CA PRO A 417 23.92 1.59 -5.78
C PRO A 417 23.07 2.86 -5.95
N GLU A 418 23.00 3.42 -7.16
CA GLU A 418 22.24 4.63 -7.46
C GLU A 418 20.74 4.40 -7.32
N ILE A 419 20.24 3.21 -7.71
CA ILE A 419 18.84 2.81 -7.48
C ILE A 419 18.56 2.70 -6.00
N LYS A 420 19.49 2.15 -5.21
CA LYS A 420 19.36 2.05 -3.77
C LYS A 420 19.33 3.42 -3.10
N ASP A 421 20.29 4.30 -3.46
CA ASP A 421 20.32 5.68 -2.97
C ASP A 421 19.01 6.44 -3.29
N LYS A 422 18.48 6.23 -4.51
CA LYS A 422 17.19 6.80 -4.93
C LYS A 422 16.06 6.34 -3.99
N PHE A 423 15.99 5.05 -3.68
CA PHE A 423 14.97 4.48 -2.78
C PHE A 423 15.13 5.03 -1.36
N GLU A 424 16.33 5.02 -0.79
CA GLU A 424 16.62 5.54 0.54
C GLU A 424 16.22 7.02 0.68
N GLN A 425 16.47 7.84 -0.35
CA GLN A 425 16.01 9.24 -0.39
C GLN A 425 14.48 9.36 -0.37
N ARG A 426 13.74 8.43 -0.99
CA ARG A 426 12.27 8.43 -0.95
C ARG A 426 11.72 8.03 0.43
N VAL A 427 12.42 7.13 1.13
CA VAL A 427 12.03 6.68 2.47
C VAL A 427 12.41 7.68 3.55
N SER A 428 13.51 8.41 3.42
CA SER A 428 14.06 9.29 4.47
C SER A 428 13.13 10.42 4.94
N GLY A 429 12.09 10.76 4.20
CA GLY A 429 11.13 11.83 4.54
C GLY A 429 9.85 11.35 5.25
N TRP A 430 9.84 10.13 5.79
CA TRP A 430 8.67 9.58 6.48
C TRP A 430 8.86 9.68 8.00
N ASP A 431 7.98 10.40 8.69
CA ASP A 431 8.08 10.68 10.14
C ASP A 431 7.61 9.49 11.01
N ILE A 432 7.98 8.25 10.63
CA ILE A 432 7.48 6.99 11.25
C ILE A 432 7.78 6.99 12.75
N THR A 433 9.02 7.25 13.13
CA THR A 433 9.46 7.23 14.52
C THR A 433 8.68 8.23 15.36
N THR A 434 8.57 9.48 14.89
CA THR A 434 7.84 10.55 15.58
C THR A 434 6.37 10.19 15.80
N VAL A 435 5.73 9.58 14.79
CA VAL A 435 4.31 9.17 14.88
C VAL A 435 4.13 8.03 15.87
N ARG A 436 4.98 7.00 15.82
CA ARG A 436 4.90 5.84 16.74
C ARG A 436 5.22 6.24 18.18
N GLU A 437 6.24 7.06 18.41
CA GLU A 437 6.56 7.60 19.74
C GLU A 437 5.42 8.43 20.33
N ALA A 438 4.71 9.21 19.51
CA ALA A 438 3.56 9.99 19.99
C ALA A 438 2.42 9.07 20.47
N VAL A 439 2.14 7.96 19.75
CA VAL A 439 1.13 6.97 20.15
C VAL A 439 1.56 6.21 21.42
N GLU A 440 2.82 5.77 21.50
CA GLU A 440 3.36 5.09 22.69
C GLU A 440 3.26 5.98 23.93
N ASN A 441 3.62 7.26 23.81
CA ASN A 441 3.53 8.22 24.91
C ASN A 441 2.09 8.38 25.46
N LEU A 442 1.07 8.33 24.58
CA LEU A 442 -0.33 8.39 24.99
C LEU A 442 -0.78 7.14 25.76
N LEU A 443 -0.23 5.97 25.41
CA LEU A 443 -0.54 4.70 26.06
C LEU A 443 0.22 4.51 27.37
N GLU A 444 1.44 5.05 27.49
CA GLU A 444 2.31 4.89 28.66
C GLU A 444 2.04 5.93 29.77
N ASN A 445 1.44 7.05 29.47
CA ASN A 445 1.11 8.10 30.44
C ASN A 445 0.11 7.59 31.50
N ARG A 446 0.61 6.85 32.51
CA ARG A 446 -0.15 6.23 33.61
C ARG A 446 -0.27 7.15 34.84
#